data_e290511f44ae2c4f93417a20a41b97be
#
_entry.id   e290511f44ae2c4f93417a20a41b97be
#
_cell.length_a   1.000
_cell.length_b   1.000
_cell.length_c   1.000
_cell.angle_alpha   90.00
_cell.angle_beta   90.00
_cell.angle_gamma   90.00
#
_symmetry.space_group_name_H-M   'P 1'
#
loop_
_entity.id
_entity.type
_entity.pdbx_description
1 polymer ?
#
loop_
_entity_poly.entity_id
_entity_poly.type
_entity_poly.pdbx_seq_one_letter_code
_entity_poly.pdbx_strand_id
1 'polypeptide(L)'
;MLKAEAQLQKEIEELMRQAEDVDAKEDSKYGKGKRGSDLPEELQRREERLEKIRQARLELEAETAAVAARERLQKAAEADAAAQNASEEERQKLDNKADRDREKAEMATELAMEKAELADLEPPDLEPLESDQLPRRGLAHQADGTPTAKTQRNFTDPESHIMKGNGEMVQGYNCQAVVDGDHQVIVAVGVSNQAPDVEHLEPMLERTIANTGAIPKTFIADAGYWSEDNAEICTEAQTDPHIATGRQKHGQPPPSTKGRIPKDLGPKERMARKLRTKKGREIYAKRKTIPEPVFGQTKEGRGLRRFLMRGLEKVNGEWTLWSTTHNILKLFRFQRKQAAGAMG
;
A
#
# COMPACT_ATOMS: atom_id res chain seq x y z
N MET A 1 -21.14 1.78 2.44
CA MET A 1 -21.64 3.14 2.65
C MET A 1 -23.10 3.30 2.23
N LEU A 2 -23.51 3.13 0.97
CA LEU A 2 -24.90 3.31 0.50
C LEU A 2 -25.99 2.62 1.34
N LYS A 3 -25.77 1.36 1.76
CA LYS A 3 -26.73 0.66 2.65
C LYS A 3 -26.82 1.27 4.05
N ALA A 4 -25.68 1.73 4.59
CA ALA A 4 -25.65 2.38 5.90
C ALA A 4 -26.28 3.77 5.84
N GLU A 5 -26.06 4.51 4.77
CA GLU A 5 -26.69 5.80 4.50
C GLU A 5 -28.20 5.66 4.41
N ALA A 6 -28.70 4.74 3.57
CA ALA A 6 -30.13 4.49 3.42
C ALA A 6 -30.81 4.02 4.72
N GLN A 7 -30.13 3.22 5.52
CA GLN A 7 -30.63 2.79 6.82
C GLN A 7 -30.72 3.95 7.80
N LEU A 8 -29.67 4.77 7.88
CA LEU A 8 -29.63 5.93 8.77
C LEU A 8 -30.67 6.99 8.38
N GLN A 9 -30.89 7.20 7.08
CA GLN A 9 -31.90 8.08 6.55
C GLN A 9 -33.31 7.67 7.04
N LYS A 10 -33.64 6.38 6.94
CA LYS A 10 -34.92 5.84 7.45
C LYS A 10 -35.08 6.01 8.95
N GLU A 11 -34.00 5.80 9.70
CA GLU A 11 -34.03 5.97 11.16
C GLU A 11 -34.22 7.44 11.54
N ILE A 12 -33.67 8.39 10.82
CA ILE A 12 -33.89 9.83 10.99
C ILE A 12 -35.35 10.19 10.68
N GLU A 13 -35.89 9.74 9.53
CA GLU A 13 -37.26 9.98 9.13
C GLU A 13 -38.25 9.44 10.16
N GLU A 14 -37.99 8.28 10.75
CA GLU A 14 -38.82 7.69 11.77
C GLU A 14 -38.77 8.46 13.10
N LEU A 15 -37.59 8.95 13.51
CA LEU A 15 -37.43 9.79 14.69
C LEU A 15 -38.14 11.16 14.52
N MET A 16 -38.02 11.78 13.33
CA MET A 16 -38.73 13.03 13.03
C MET A 16 -40.22 12.83 13.11
N ARG A 17 -40.77 11.76 12.56
CA ARG A 17 -42.21 11.45 12.67
C ARG A 17 -42.63 11.21 14.12
N GLN A 18 -41.84 10.51 14.92
CA GLN A 18 -42.12 10.31 16.34
C GLN A 18 -42.11 11.64 17.11
N ALA A 19 -41.16 12.54 16.79
CA ALA A 19 -41.10 13.87 17.38
C ALA A 19 -42.36 14.71 17.01
N GLU A 20 -42.77 14.69 15.73
CA GLU A 20 -44.00 15.36 15.27
C GLU A 20 -45.25 14.81 15.97
N ASP A 21 -45.36 13.48 16.16
CA ASP A 21 -46.48 12.86 16.89
C ASP A 21 -46.50 13.26 18.37
N VAL A 22 -45.35 13.45 19.02
CA VAL A 22 -45.23 13.93 20.39
C VAL A 22 -45.59 15.39 20.47
N ASP A 23 -45.05 16.24 19.57
CA ASP A 23 -45.38 17.67 19.49
C ASP A 23 -46.89 17.91 19.28
N ALA A 24 -47.50 17.12 18.39
CA ALA A 24 -48.97 17.22 18.16
C ALA A 24 -49.80 16.86 19.40
N LYS A 25 -49.34 15.89 20.20
CA LYS A 25 -49.98 15.52 21.48
C LYS A 25 -49.77 16.59 22.54
N GLU A 26 -48.60 17.20 22.61
CA GLU A 26 -48.28 18.30 23.54
C GLU A 26 -49.02 19.58 23.16
N ASP A 27 -49.09 19.96 21.88
CA ASP A 27 -49.88 21.09 21.38
C ASP A 27 -51.36 20.94 21.71
N SER A 28 -51.87 19.71 21.66
CA SER A 28 -53.28 19.46 22.04
C SER A 28 -53.53 19.59 23.53
N LYS A 29 -52.54 19.37 24.39
CA LYS A 29 -52.63 19.35 25.84
C LYS A 29 -52.24 20.68 26.49
N TYR A 30 -51.29 21.41 25.94
CA TYR A 30 -50.68 22.60 26.54
C TYR A 30 -50.79 23.89 25.71
N GLY A 31 -51.33 23.82 24.49
CA GLY A 31 -51.50 24.95 23.56
C GLY A 31 -50.27 25.24 22.70
N LYS A 32 -50.53 25.68 21.45
CA LYS A 32 -49.49 25.97 20.44
C LYS A 32 -48.52 27.06 20.92
N GLY A 33 -47.24 26.80 20.80
CA GLY A 33 -46.17 27.80 20.97
C GLY A 33 -45.27 27.67 22.20
N LYS A 34 -45.40 26.63 23.01
CA LYS A 34 -44.49 26.32 24.11
C LYS A 34 -43.50 25.20 23.71
N ARG A 35 -42.78 25.40 22.60
CA ARG A 35 -41.80 24.44 22.11
C ARG A 35 -40.45 24.65 22.77
N GLY A 36 -39.87 23.57 23.28
CA GLY A 36 -38.42 23.47 23.42
C GLY A 36 -37.79 23.44 22.03
N SER A 37 -36.87 24.35 21.74
CA SER A 37 -36.26 24.51 20.41
C SER A 37 -35.17 23.49 20.07
N ASP A 38 -34.91 22.52 20.94
CA ASP A 38 -33.78 21.63 20.80
C ASP A 38 -34.22 20.29 20.19
N LEU A 39 -33.69 19.99 19.02
CA LEU A 39 -33.72 18.65 18.44
C LEU A 39 -33.20 17.62 19.46
N PRO A 40 -33.87 16.48 19.62
CA PRO A 40 -33.36 15.43 20.51
C PRO A 40 -31.91 15.14 20.22
N GLU A 41 -31.07 15.10 21.25
CA GLU A 41 -29.60 14.89 21.13
C GLU A 41 -29.26 13.69 20.26
N GLU A 42 -30.11 12.69 20.26
CA GLU A 42 -29.97 11.49 19.43
C GLU A 42 -30.19 11.77 17.94
N LEU A 43 -31.11 12.66 17.58
CA LEU A 43 -31.35 13.07 16.19
C LEU A 43 -30.16 13.86 15.65
N GLN A 44 -29.60 14.81 16.41
CA GLN A 44 -28.40 15.55 16.04
C GLN A 44 -27.22 14.63 15.82
N ARG A 45 -26.99 13.65 16.70
CA ARG A 45 -25.91 12.65 16.53
C ARG A 45 -26.07 11.80 15.27
N ARG A 46 -27.30 11.47 14.89
CA ARG A 46 -27.58 10.69 13.67
C ARG A 46 -27.43 11.54 12.41
N GLU A 47 -27.83 12.79 12.43
CA GLU A 47 -27.62 13.74 11.33
C GLU A 47 -26.13 14.00 11.10
N GLU A 48 -25.35 14.28 12.14
CA GLU A 48 -23.90 14.42 12.06
C GLU A 48 -23.22 13.16 11.51
N ARG A 49 -23.72 11.98 11.89
CA ARG A 49 -23.20 10.71 11.38
C ARG A 49 -23.56 10.50 9.92
N LEU A 50 -24.75 10.88 9.50
CA LEU A 50 -25.19 10.82 8.10
C LEU A 50 -24.32 11.72 7.23
N GLU A 51 -24.09 12.95 7.69
CA GLU A 51 -23.25 13.92 6.98
C GLU A 51 -21.81 13.40 6.83
N LYS A 52 -21.22 12.86 7.88
CA LYS A 52 -19.89 12.21 7.80
C LYS A 52 -19.85 11.05 6.79
N ILE A 53 -20.93 10.26 6.69
CA ILE A 53 -21.00 9.16 5.72
C ILE A 53 -21.12 9.71 4.30
N ARG A 54 -21.91 10.75 4.08
CA ARG A 54 -22.05 11.42 2.77
C ARG A 54 -20.74 12.03 2.31
N GLN A 55 -20.09 12.78 3.19
CA GLN A 55 -18.80 13.38 2.94
C GLN A 55 -17.76 12.32 2.55
N ALA A 56 -17.60 11.27 3.37
CA ALA A 56 -16.69 10.18 3.10
C ALA A 56 -17.01 9.40 1.82
N ARG A 57 -18.27 9.39 1.38
CA ARG A 57 -18.65 8.80 0.10
C ARG A 57 -18.19 9.66 -1.07
N LEU A 58 -18.42 10.97 -1.03
CA LEU A 58 -17.97 11.90 -2.06
C LEU A 58 -16.45 11.87 -2.20
N GLU A 59 -15.73 11.91 -1.08
CA GLU A 59 -14.27 11.77 -1.06
C GLU A 59 -13.80 10.45 -1.70
N LEU A 60 -14.48 9.34 -1.40
CA LEU A 60 -14.16 8.04 -2.00
C LEU A 60 -14.45 8.01 -3.51
N GLU A 61 -15.56 8.60 -3.93
CA GLU A 61 -15.92 8.71 -5.36
C GLU A 61 -14.89 9.57 -6.12
N ALA A 62 -14.45 10.69 -5.55
CA ALA A 62 -13.39 11.53 -6.12
C ALA A 62 -12.08 10.77 -6.25
N GLU A 63 -11.65 10.10 -5.17
CA GLU A 63 -10.39 9.36 -5.14
C GLU A 63 -10.39 8.16 -6.10
N THR A 64 -11.49 7.40 -6.17
CA THR A 64 -11.59 6.25 -7.11
C THR A 64 -11.58 6.72 -8.57
N ALA A 65 -12.25 7.81 -8.89
CA ALA A 65 -12.25 8.38 -10.22
C ALA A 65 -10.85 8.89 -10.62
N ALA A 66 -10.13 9.55 -9.69
CA ALA A 66 -8.75 9.99 -9.93
C ALA A 66 -7.79 8.81 -10.15
N VAL A 67 -7.93 7.73 -9.39
CA VAL A 67 -7.15 6.49 -9.61
C VAL A 67 -7.44 5.90 -10.99
N ALA A 68 -8.72 5.82 -11.38
CA ALA A 68 -9.13 5.33 -12.69
C ALA A 68 -8.55 6.18 -13.83
N ALA A 69 -8.56 7.50 -13.68
CA ALA A 69 -7.99 8.43 -14.66
C ALA A 69 -6.48 8.20 -14.85
N ARG A 70 -5.71 8.14 -13.73
CA ARG A 70 -4.26 7.86 -13.76
C ARG A 70 -3.93 6.53 -14.43
N GLU A 71 -4.62 5.44 -14.04
CA GLU A 71 -4.41 4.12 -14.65
C GLU A 71 -4.67 4.12 -16.16
N ARG A 72 -5.67 4.88 -16.63
CA ARG A 72 -5.98 5.01 -18.06
C ARG A 72 -4.93 5.82 -18.80
N LEU A 73 -4.47 6.93 -18.23
CA LEU A 73 -3.39 7.74 -18.80
C LEU A 73 -2.09 6.93 -18.92
N GLN A 74 -1.76 6.15 -17.88
CA GLN A 74 -0.60 5.27 -17.92
C GLN A 74 -0.72 4.20 -19.03
N LYS A 75 -1.87 3.54 -19.16
CA LYS A 75 -2.11 2.55 -20.23
C LYS A 75 -2.05 3.16 -21.63
N ALA A 76 -2.50 4.40 -21.79
CA ALA A 76 -2.37 5.12 -23.03
C ALA A 76 -0.89 5.40 -23.36
N ALA A 77 -0.12 5.88 -22.38
CA ALA A 77 1.32 6.13 -22.56
C ALA A 77 2.11 4.84 -22.86
N GLU A 78 1.78 3.73 -22.19
CA GLU A 78 2.38 2.41 -22.49
C GLU A 78 2.06 1.94 -23.92
N ALA A 79 0.81 2.16 -24.38
CA ALA A 79 0.40 1.82 -25.74
C ALA A 79 1.13 2.69 -26.79
N ASP A 80 1.29 3.99 -26.53
CA ASP A 80 2.06 4.90 -27.39
C ASP A 80 3.54 4.48 -27.48
N ALA A 81 4.15 4.13 -26.35
CA ALA A 81 5.54 3.66 -26.33
C ALA A 81 5.73 2.34 -27.10
N ALA A 82 4.76 1.42 -26.96
CA ALA A 82 4.76 0.17 -27.72
C ALA A 82 4.57 0.39 -29.22
N ALA A 83 3.74 1.35 -29.61
CA ALA A 83 3.46 1.70 -31.00
C ALA A 83 4.72 2.20 -31.76
N GLN A 84 5.67 2.83 -31.05
CA GLN A 84 6.92 3.32 -31.67
C GLN A 84 7.77 2.22 -32.30
N ASN A 85 7.71 0.99 -31.75
CA ASN A 85 8.52 -0.15 -32.21
C ASN A 85 7.71 -1.25 -32.91
N ALA A 86 6.40 -0.99 -33.18
CA ALA A 86 5.49 -1.98 -33.75
C ALA A 86 5.40 -1.89 -35.29
N SER A 87 4.92 -2.97 -35.91
CA SER A 87 4.55 -2.96 -37.34
C SER A 87 3.35 -2.05 -37.61
N GLU A 88 3.14 -1.63 -38.87
CA GLU A 88 2.05 -0.68 -39.25
C GLU A 88 0.67 -1.15 -38.77
N GLU A 89 0.35 -2.44 -38.94
CA GLU A 89 -0.93 -3.00 -38.50
C GLU A 89 -1.09 -3.05 -36.98
N GLU A 90 -0.01 -3.34 -36.27
CA GLU A 90 0.04 -3.35 -34.79
C GLU A 90 -0.02 -1.94 -34.23
N ARG A 91 0.69 -1.00 -34.85
CA ARG A 91 0.70 0.41 -34.49
C ARG A 91 -0.71 0.98 -34.52
N GLN A 92 -1.47 0.76 -35.60
CA GLN A 92 -2.84 1.26 -35.70
C GLN A 92 -3.76 0.69 -34.60
N LYS A 93 -3.55 -0.57 -34.17
CA LYS A 93 -4.29 -1.17 -33.05
C LYS A 93 -3.91 -0.55 -31.71
N LEU A 94 -2.62 -0.25 -31.50
CA LEU A 94 -2.10 0.38 -30.29
C LEU A 94 -2.56 1.84 -30.20
N ASP A 95 -2.50 2.60 -31.28
CA ASP A 95 -2.98 3.98 -31.35
C ASP A 95 -4.49 4.05 -31.02
N ASN A 96 -5.31 3.18 -31.62
CA ASN A 96 -6.73 3.10 -31.30
C ASN A 96 -7.00 2.70 -29.83
N LYS A 97 -6.11 1.91 -29.22
CA LYS A 97 -6.20 1.54 -27.80
C LYS A 97 -5.84 2.74 -26.93
N ALA A 98 -4.76 3.45 -27.25
CA ALA A 98 -4.33 4.64 -26.54
C ALA A 98 -5.42 5.72 -26.53
N ASP A 99 -6.04 5.97 -27.69
CA ASP A 99 -7.12 6.96 -27.82
C ASP A 99 -8.34 6.61 -26.95
N ARG A 100 -8.75 5.33 -26.95
CA ARG A 100 -9.85 4.87 -26.09
C ARG A 100 -9.53 4.98 -24.59
N ASP A 101 -8.27 4.75 -24.21
CA ASP A 101 -7.86 4.88 -22.81
C ASP A 101 -7.76 6.36 -22.42
N ARG A 102 -7.37 7.27 -23.33
CA ARG A 102 -7.43 8.74 -23.11
C ARG A 102 -8.87 9.24 -22.93
N GLU A 103 -9.79 8.84 -23.81
CA GLU A 103 -11.20 9.22 -23.71
C GLU A 103 -11.81 8.80 -22.36
N LYS A 104 -11.51 7.56 -21.92
CA LYS A 104 -11.95 7.08 -20.61
C LYS A 104 -11.25 7.79 -19.44
N ALA A 105 -10.00 8.21 -19.62
CA ALA A 105 -9.28 9.00 -18.64
C ALA A 105 -9.92 10.37 -18.47
N GLU A 106 -10.30 11.02 -19.56
CA GLU A 106 -10.98 12.31 -19.55
C GLU A 106 -12.30 12.25 -18.77
N MET A 107 -13.15 11.26 -19.08
CA MET A 107 -14.41 11.03 -18.34
C MET A 107 -14.18 10.80 -16.84
N ALA A 108 -13.18 10.00 -16.48
CA ALA A 108 -12.84 9.73 -15.08
C ALA A 108 -12.27 10.99 -14.39
N THR A 109 -11.53 11.82 -15.11
CA THR A 109 -11.01 13.11 -14.63
C THR A 109 -12.15 14.08 -14.32
N GLU A 110 -13.10 14.23 -15.22
CA GLU A 110 -14.28 15.07 -15.01
C GLU A 110 -15.07 14.63 -13.77
N LEU A 111 -15.29 13.32 -13.63
CA LEU A 111 -15.97 12.76 -12.46
C LEU A 111 -15.17 13.03 -11.18
N ALA A 112 -13.86 12.87 -11.22
CA ALA A 112 -13.00 13.12 -10.05
C ALA A 112 -13.06 14.59 -9.61
N MET A 113 -13.01 15.52 -10.55
CA MET A 113 -13.11 16.96 -10.28
C MET A 113 -14.49 17.34 -9.73
N GLU A 114 -15.58 16.87 -10.36
CA GLU A 114 -16.95 17.08 -9.85
C GLU A 114 -17.12 16.62 -8.41
N LYS A 115 -16.63 15.41 -8.09
CA LYS A 115 -16.78 14.84 -6.75
C LYS A 115 -15.87 15.50 -5.73
N ALA A 116 -14.68 15.96 -6.14
CA ALA A 116 -13.78 16.72 -5.27
C ALA A 116 -14.39 18.09 -4.93
N GLU A 117 -14.98 18.79 -5.89
CA GLU A 117 -15.68 20.05 -5.67
C GLU A 117 -16.87 19.87 -4.70
N LEU A 118 -17.69 18.84 -4.91
CA LEU A 118 -18.80 18.52 -4.01
C LEU A 118 -18.37 18.12 -2.60
N ALA A 119 -17.15 17.62 -2.45
CA ALA A 119 -16.56 17.24 -1.16
C ALA A 119 -15.72 18.35 -0.52
N ASP A 120 -15.65 19.53 -1.12
CA ASP A 120 -14.77 20.65 -0.71
C ASP A 120 -13.29 20.23 -0.57
N LEU A 121 -12.82 19.45 -1.54
CA LEU A 121 -11.44 18.97 -1.63
C LEU A 121 -10.68 19.76 -2.69
N GLU A 122 -9.35 19.79 -2.54
CA GLU A 122 -8.48 20.24 -3.63
C GLU A 122 -8.61 19.33 -4.87
N PRO A 123 -8.41 19.88 -6.08
CA PRO A 123 -8.42 19.07 -7.29
C PRO A 123 -7.47 17.87 -7.17
N PRO A 124 -7.89 16.68 -7.60
CA PRO A 124 -7.05 15.50 -7.49
C PRO A 124 -5.82 15.61 -8.38
N ASP A 125 -4.67 15.25 -7.83
CA ASP A 125 -3.44 15.09 -8.60
C ASP A 125 -3.58 13.88 -9.55
N LEU A 126 -3.42 14.13 -10.84
CA LEU A 126 -3.52 13.12 -11.90
C LEU A 126 -2.16 12.74 -12.48
N GLU A 127 -1.07 13.31 -11.96
CA GLU A 127 0.27 12.94 -12.42
C GLU A 127 0.58 11.47 -12.10
N PRO A 128 1.31 10.77 -12.97
CA PRO A 128 1.83 9.46 -12.66
C PRO A 128 2.63 9.48 -11.37
N LEU A 129 2.50 8.45 -10.55
CA LEU A 129 3.35 8.33 -9.36
C LEU A 129 4.81 8.33 -9.79
N GLU A 130 5.64 9.12 -9.12
CA GLU A 130 7.08 9.12 -9.36
C GLU A 130 7.65 7.71 -9.19
N SER A 131 8.61 7.34 -10.05
CA SER A 131 9.19 5.99 -10.08
C SER A 131 9.86 5.59 -8.77
N ASP A 132 10.24 6.55 -7.94
CA ASP A 132 10.85 6.32 -6.64
C ASP A 132 9.82 6.02 -5.52
N GLN A 133 8.53 6.18 -5.79
CA GLN A 133 7.49 5.88 -4.81
C GLN A 133 7.18 4.37 -4.78
N LEU A 134 6.96 3.86 -3.56
CA LEU A 134 6.50 2.49 -3.41
C LEU A 134 5.10 2.30 -4.00
N PRO A 135 4.80 1.11 -4.52
CA PRO A 135 3.49 0.77 -5.04
C PRO A 135 2.38 1.10 -4.04
N ARG A 136 1.29 1.68 -4.55
CA ARG A 136 0.10 1.99 -3.76
C ARG A 136 -1.05 1.09 -4.21
N ARG A 137 -1.85 0.65 -3.26
CA ARG A 137 -3.06 -0.06 -3.59
C ARG A 137 -4.03 0.89 -4.26
N GLY A 138 -4.36 0.59 -5.51
CA GLY A 138 -5.47 1.23 -6.20
C GLY A 138 -6.80 0.94 -5.51
N LEU A 139 -7.73 1.87 -5.56
CA LEU A 139 -9.10 1.66 -5.11
C LEU A 139 -9.86 0.89 -6.20
N ALA A 140 -10.57 -0.17 -5.80
CA ALA A 140 -11.36 -0.96 -6.74
C ALA A 140 -12.50 -0.13 -7.30
N HIS A 141 -12.48 0.11 -8.61
CA HIS A 141 -13.45 0.94 -9.33
C HIS A 141 -14.05 0.19 -10.52
N GLN A 142 -15.16 0.70 -11.02
CA GLN A 142 -15.80 0.29 -12.26
C GLN A 142 -15.12 0.96 -13.46
N ALA A 143 -15.54 0.61 -14.69
CA ALA A 143 -14.94 1.17 -15.89
C ALA A 143 -15.14 2.70 -16.03
N ASP A 144 -16.15 3.22 -15.38
CA ASP A 144 -16.52 4.64 -15.34
C ASP A 144 -15.84 5.43 -14.20
N GLY A 145 -14.97 4.78 -13.39
CA GLY A 145 -14.29 5.40 -12.27
C GLY A 145 -15.07 5.36 -10.95
N THR A 146 -16.33 4.89 -10.94
CA THR A 146 -17.11 4.79 -9.70
C THR A 146 -16.63 3.65 -8.81
N PRO A 147 -16.69 3.76 -7.46
CA PRO A 147 -16.26 2.70 -6.57
C PRO A 147 -17.10 1.44 -6.71
N THR A 148 -16.46 0.27 -6.62
CA THR A 148 -17.20 -1.01 -6.60
C THR A 148 -17.90 -1.20 -5.27
N ALA A 149 -18.90 -2.08 -5.21
CA ALA A 149 -19.61 -2.41 -3.96
C ALA A 149 -18.72 -3.00 -2.86
N LYS A 150 -17.52 -3.48 -3.21
CA LYS A 150 -16.52 -4.04 -2.28
C LYS A 150 -15.48 -3.04 -1.81
N THR A 151 -15.46 -1.83 -2.39
CA THR A 151 -14.50 -0.80 -2.03
C THR A 151 -14.74 -0.36 -0.59
N GLN A 152 -13.68 -0.34 0.19
CA GLN A 152 -13.72 -0.01 1.62
C GLN A 152 -12.86 1.22 1.87
N ARG A 153 -13.30 2.08 2.78
CA ARG A 153 -12.58 3.26 3.25
C ARG A 153 -12.60 3.31 4.77
N ASN A 154 -11.48 3.58 5.37
CA ASN A 154 -11.40 3.87 6.79
C ASN A 154 -11.71 5.36 7.03
N PHE A 155 -12.71 5.67 7.85
CA PHE A 155 -13.10 7.06 8.14
C PHE A 155 -12.05 7.83 8.92
N THR A 156 -11.17 7.13 9.63
CA THR A 156 -10.18 7.76 10.51
C THR A 156 -8.83 7.95 9.82
N ASP A 157 -8.50 7.04 8.88
CA ASP A 157 -7.25 7.03 8.14
C ASP A 157 -7.52 6.45 6.74
N PRO A 158 -8.00 7.28 5.80
CA PRO A 158 -8.47 6.84 4.48
C PRO A 158 -7.43 6.08 3.67
N GLU A 159 -6.16 6.41 3.81
CA GLU A 159 -5.06 5.76 3.07
C GLU A 159 -4.63 4.42 3.67
N SER A 160 -5.04 4.11 4.91
CA SER A 160 -4.75 2.80 5.50
C SER A 160 -5.66 1.71 4.94
N HIS A 161 -5.12 0.49 4.79
CA HIS A 161 -5.88 -0.65 4.27
C HIS A 161 -5.92 -1.84 5.24
N ILE A 162 -6.95 -2.68 5.07
CA ILE A 162 -7.03 -3.94 5.81
C ILE A 162 -6.01 -4.91 5.24
N MET A 163 -5.08 -5.34 6.09
CA MET A 163 -4.01 -6.28 5.79
C MET A 163 -4.02 -7.44 6.78
N LYS A 164 -3.49 -8.58 6.35
CA LYS A 164 -3.29 -9.73 7.24
C LYS A 164 -1.97 -9.57 8.00
N GLY A 165 -2.05 -9.38 9.31
CA GLY A 165 -0.88 -9.29 10.18
C GLY A 165 -0.97 -10.30 11.34
N ASN A 166 0.06 -11.08 11.57
CA ASN A 166 0.17 -12.04 12.69
C ASN A 166 -1.06 -12.97 12.87
N GLY A 167 -1.75 -13.31 11.78
CA GLY A 167 -2.94 -14.15 11.81
C GLY A 167 -4.27 -13.42 11.93
N GLU A 168 -4.27 -12.15 12.20
CA GLU A 168 -5.44 -11.28 12.30
C GLU A 168 -5.50 -10.27 11.16
N MET A 169 -6.68 -9.74 10.90
CA MET A 169 -6.86 -8.63 9.95
C MET A 169 -6.66 -7.32 10.70
N VAL A 170 -5.70 -6.54 10.26
CA VAL A 170 -5.36 -5.24 10.86
C VAL A 170 -5.51 -4.13 9.83
N GLN A 171 -5.97 -2.98 10.29
CA GLN A 171 -5.92 -1.75 9.52
C GLN A 171 -4.52 -1.16 9.64
N GLY A 172 -3.82 -0.94 8.55
CA GLY A 172 -2.44 -0.50 8.64
C GLY A 172 -1.76 -0.26 7.29
N TYR A 173 -0.43 -0.22 7.37
CA TYR A 173 0.48 0.02 6.27
C TYR A 173 1.53 -1.08 6.18
N ASN A 174 2.05 -1.30 4.99
CA ASN A 174 3.16 -2.21 4.73
C ASN A 174 4.48 -1.43 4.78
N CYS A 175 5.30 -1.71 5.80
CA CYS A 175 6.56 -1.02 6.04
C CYS A 175 7.73 -1.85 5.55
N GLN A 176 8.45 -1.32 4.57
CA GLN A 176 9.60 -1.93 3.96
C GLN A 176 10.90 -1.40 4.57
N ALA A 177 11.91 -2.27 4.69
CA ALA A 177 13.26 -1.88 5.08
C ALA A 177 14.29 -2.83 4.47
N VAL A 178 15.35 -2.27 3.90
CA VAL A 178 16.54 -3.03 3.48
C VAL A 178 17.63 -2.80 4.51
N VAL A 179 18.24 -3.88 4.98
CA VAL A 179 19.21 -3.88 6.06
C VAL A 179 20.55 -4.42 5.56
N ASP A 180 21.62 -3.68 5.81
CA ASP A 180 22.99 -4.08 5.52
C ASP A 180 23.40 -5.33 6.31
N GLY A 181 24.12 -6.24 5.64
CA GLY A 181 24.51 -7.52 6.16
C GLY A 181 25.63 -7.49 7.22
N ASP A 182 26.47 -6.47 7.20
CA ASP A 182 27.67 -6.43 8.04
C ASP A 182 27.41 -5.71 9.37
N HIS A 183 26.70 -4.61 9.33
CA HIS A 183 26.49 -3.75 10.51
C HIS A 183 25.02 -3.65 10.95
N GLN A 184 24.09 -4.24 10.19
CA GLN A 184 22.65 -4.11 10.41
C GLN A 184 22.17 -2.64 10.37
N VAL A 185 22.75 -1.85 9.50
CA VAL A 185 22.31 -0.49 9.19
C VAL A 185 21.13 -0.58 8.21
N ILE A 186 20.10 0.20 8.43
CA ILE A 186 18.97 0.31 7.50
C ILE A 186 19.39 1.24 6.38
N VAL A 187 19.51 0.72 5.16
CA VAL A 187 20.01 1.45 3.97
C VAL A 187 18.90 1.99 3.09
N ALA A 188 17.71 1.39 3.13
CA ALA A 188 16.53 1.89 2.45
C ALA A 188 15.27 1.60 3.26
N VAL A 189 14.31 2.50 3.21
CA VAL A 189 13.01 2.38 3.86
C VAL A 189 11.90 2.88 2.94
N GLY A 190 10.69 2.43 3.22
CA GLY A 190 9.50 2.96 2.59
C GLY A 190 8.24 2.39 3.23
N VAL A 191 7.14 3.08 3.01
CA VAL A 191 5.82 2.67 3.47
C VAL A 191 4.86 2.62 2.29
N SER A 192 4.06 1.59 2.24
CA SER A 192 3.02 1.39 1.25
C SER A 192 1.71 1.02 1.94
N ASN A 193 0.60 1.27 1.30
CA ASN A 193 -0.70 0.76 1.71
C ASN A 193 -1.10 -0.50 0.95
N GLN A 194 -0.20 -1.06 0.15
CA GLN A 194 -0.38 -2.30 -0.58
C GLN A 194 0.16 -3.49 0.22
N ALA A 195 -0.67 -4.52 0.42
CA ALA A 195 -0.32 -5.67 1.26
C ALA A 195 0.71 -6.64 0.64
N PRO A 196 0.65 -7.00 -0.67
CA PRO A 196 1.64 -7.90 -1.28
C PRO A 196 3.03 -7.26 -1.36
N ASP A 197 4.07 -8.01 -0.98
CA ASP A 197 5.45 -7.51 -1.00
C ASP A 197 6.11 -7.61 -2.40
N VAL A 198 5.52 -8.35 -3.31
CA VAL A 198 6.13 -8.69 -4.60
C VAL A 198 6.53 -7.47 -5.44
N GLU A 199 5.70 -6.43 -5.44
CA GLU A 199 5.94 -5.21 -6.20
C GLU A 199 6.89 -4.22 -5.49
N HIS A 200 7.32 -4.54 -4.27
CA HIS A 200 8.19 -3.64 -3.49
C HIS A 200 9.68 -3.93 -3.66
N LEU A 201 10.05 -5.07 -4.29
CA LEU A 201 11.47 -5.45 -4.38
C LEU A 201 12.25 -4.47 -5.26
N GLU A 202 11.77 -4.20 -6.46
CA GLU A 202 12.43 -3.30 -7.42
C GLU A 202 12.67 -1.90 -6.85
N PRO A 203 11.66 -1.14 -6.39
CA PRO A 203 11.87 0.20 -5.85
C PRO A 203 12.74 0.19 -4.58
N MET A 204 12.73 -0.88 -3.80
CA MET A 204 13.60 -0.98 -2.63
C MET A 204 15.05 -1.30 -3.00
N LEU A 205 15.30 -2.04 -4.10
CA LEU A 205 16.63 -2.26 -4.65
C LEU A 205 17.20 -0.95 -5.23
N GLU A 206 16.42 -0.22 -6.02
CA GLU A 206 16.79 1.08 -6.57
C GLU A 206 17.15 2.08 -5.48
N ARG A 207 16.30 2.22 -4.44
CA ARG A 207 16.60 3.05 -3.27
C ARG A 207 17.87 2.63 -2.56
N THR A 208 18.12 1.33 -2.47
CA THR A 208 19.35 0.82 -1.86
C THR A 208 20.57 1.29 -2.65
N ILE A 209 20.53 1.18 -3.97
CA ILE A 209 21.60 1.64 -4.86
C ILE A 209 21.78 3.17 -4.76
N ALA A 210 20.68 3.91 -4.82
CA ALA A 210 20.71 5.38 -4.73
C ALA A 210 21.30 5.87 -3.39
N ASN A 211 20.88 5.27 -2.27
CA ASN A 211 21.32 5.68 -0.94
C ASN A 211 22.77 5.27 -0.62
N THR A 212 23.23 4.14 -1.16
CA THR A 212 24.58 3.61 -0.85
C THR A 212 25.63 3.95 -1.91
N GLY A 213 25.20 4.34 -3.10
CA GLY A 213 26.06 4.52 -4.27
C GLY A 213 26.70 3.20 -4.78
N ALA A 214 26.17 2.05 -4.34
CA ALA A 214 26.76 0.75 -4.64
C ALA A 214 25.68 -0.31 -4.93
N ILE A 215 25.95 -1.16 -5.90
CA ILE A 215 25.11 -2.32 -6.21
C ILE A 215 25.35 -3.41 -5.16
N PRO A 216 24.31 -3.90 -4.46
CA PRO A 216 24.46 -4.96 -3.47
C PRO A 216 24.87 -6.28 -4.17
N LYS A 217 25.91 -6.94 -3.68
CA LYS A 217 26.37 -8.22 -4.25
C LYS A 217 25.32 -9.33 -4.14
N THR A 218 24.50 -9.28 -3.09
CA THR A 218 23.49 -10.29 -2.80
C THR A 218 22.26 -9.61 -2.18
N PHE A 219 21.09 -9.95 -2.68
CA PHE A 219 19.81 -9.50 -2.11
C PHE A 219 19.03 -10.70 -1.57
N ILE A 220 18.66 -10.64 -0.30
CA ILE A 220 17.98 -11.74 0.39
C ILE A 220 16.56 -11.27 0.75
N ALA A 221 15.54 -12.01 0.29
CA ALA A 221 14.15 -11.68 0.59
C ALA A 221 13.34 -12.93 0.93
N ASP A 222 12.22 -12.75 1.59
CA ASP A 222 11.32 -13.86 1.91
C ASP A 222 10.42 -14.24 0.72
N ALA A 223 9.48 -15.15 0.97
CA ALA A 223 8.62 -15.68 -0.09
C ALA A 223 7.54 -14.69 -0.56
N GLY A 224 7.29 -13.62 0.17
CA GLY A 224 6.36 -12.56 -0.23
C GLY A 224 6.86 -11.77 -1.44
N TYR A 225 8.18 -11.71 -1.60
CA TYR A 225 8.83 -11.01 -2.73
C TYR A 225 9.05 -11.88 -3.97
N TRP A 226 8.66 -13.15 -3.93
CA TRP A 226 8.97 -14.03 -5.04
C TRP A 226 8.12 -13.74 -6.28
N SER A 227 8.79 -13.37 -7.36
CA SER A 227 8.33 -13.49 -8.75
C SER A 227 9.51 -13.86 -9.66
N GLU A 228 9.25 -14.28 -10.88
CA GLU A 228 10.29 -14.51 -11.88
C GLU A 228 10.93 -13.18 -12.28
N ASP A 229 10.10 -12.16 -12.48
CA ASP A 229 10.51 -10.80 -12.82
C ASP A 229 11.44 -10.21 -11.74
N ASN A 230 11.11 -10.35 -10.45
CA ASN A 230 11.97 -9.88 -9.36
C ASN A 230 13.35 -10.57 -9.34
N ALA A 231 13.41 -11.84 -9.71
CA ALA A 231 14.68 -12.54 -9.83
C ALA A 231 15.49 -12.06 -11.04
N GLU A 232 14.82 -11.70 -12.13
CA GLU A 232 15.41 -11.13 -13.34
C GLU A 232 15.92 -9.70 -13.09
N ILE A 233 15.10 -8.82 -12.53
CA ILE A 233 15.45 -7.45 -12.11
C ILE A 233 16.72 -7.44 -11.24
N CYS A 234 16.82 -8.31 -10.23
CA CYS A 234 18.03 -8.43 -9.44
C CYS A 234 19.24 -8.81 -10.31
N THR A 235 19.06 -9.74 -11.24
CA THR A 235 20.15 -10.24 -12.10
C THR A 235 20.61 -9.18 -13.09
N GLU A 236 19.69 -8.43 -13.69
CA GLU A 236 19.97 -7.30 -14.57
C GLU A 236 20.71 -6.18 -13.83
N ALA A 237 20.31 -5.91 -12.57
CA ALA A 237 21.04 -5.01 -11.68
C ALA A 237 22.37 -5.58 -11.16
N GLN A 238 22.87 -6.72 -11.69
CA GLN A 238 24.09 -7.39 -11.27
C GLN A 238 24.12 -7.82 -9.79
N THR A 239 22.96 -8.03 -9.22
CA THR A 239 22.76 -8.48 -7.84
C THR A 239 22.40 -9.96 -7.82
N ASP A 240 23.00 -10.76 -6.93
CA ASP A 240 22.72 -12.20 -6.80
C ASP A 240 21.49 -12.43 -5.90
N PRO A 241 20.28 -12.74 -6.47
CA PRO A 241 19.05 -12.88 -5.70
C PRO A 241 19.00 -14.19 -4.90
N HIS A 242 18.57 -14.11 -3.64
CA HIS A 242 18.26 -15.23 -2.76
C HIS A 242 16.85 -15.06 -2.19
N ILE A 243 15.84 -15.30 -3.01
CA ILE A 243 14.43 -15.09 -2.69
C ILE A 243 13.75 -16.44 -2.44
N ALA A 244 13.11 -16.63 -1.31
CA ALA A 244 12.39 -17.88 -1.05
C ALA A 244 11.22 -18.05 -2.02
N THR A 245 11.05 -19.25 -2.55
CA THR A 245 10.02 -19.56 -3.56
C THR A 245 8.71 -20.10 -2.95
N GLY A 246 8.53 -19.94 -1.64
CA GLY A 246 7.38 -20.45 -0.90
C GLY A 246 7.55 -21.90 -0.42
N ARG A 247 6.48 -22.44 0.19
CA ARG A 247 6.46 -23.82 0.67
C ARG A 247 6.35 -24.78 -0.50
N GLN A 248 7.10 -25.86 -0.43
CA GLN A 248 7.00 -26.94 -1.40
C GLN A 248 5.64 -27.62 -1.31
N LYS A 249 5.04 -27.96 -2.45
CA LYS A 249 3.78 -28.71 -2.49
C LYS A 249 3.97 -30.10 -1.87
N HIS A 250 2.99 -30.54 -1.08
CA HIS A 250 2.99 -31.88 -0.51
C HIS A 250 3.11 -32.94 -1.62
N GLY A 251 3.98 -33.92 -1.42
CA GLY A 251 4.17 -35.02 -2.40
C GLY A 251 5.13 -34.75 -3.56
N GLN A 252 5.62 -33.52 -3.74
CA GLN A 252 6.66 -33.24 -4.75
C GLN A 252 8.05 -33.31 -4.11
N PRO A 253 8.98 -34.15 -4.63
CA PRO A 253 10.36 -34.16 -4.13
C PRO A 253 11.03 -32.83 -4.43
N PRO A 254 11.88 -32.32 -3.53
CA PRO A 254 12.62 -31.10 -3.77
C PRO A 254 13.60 -31.29 -4.95
N PRO A 255 13.88 -30.21 -5.69
CA PRO A 255 14.89 -30.25 -6.76
C PRO A 255 16.22 -30.74 -6.20
N SER A 256 16.83 -31.70 -6.88
CA SER A 256 18.14 -32.22 -6.50
C SER A 256 19.21 -31.12 -6.55
N THR A 257 20.04 -31.03 -5.52
CA THR A 257 21.18 -30.10 -5.49
C THR A 257 22.47 -30.71 -6.04
N LYS A 258 22.43 -32.02 -6.36
CA LYS A 258 23.58 -32.76 -6.92
C LYS A 258 23.54 -32.72 -8.45
N GLY A 259 24.71 -32.76 -9.05
CA GLY A 259 24.89 -32.81 -10.51
C GLY A 259 24.63 -31.49 -11.23
N ARG A 260 24.68 -31.56 -12.58
CA ARG A 260 24.43 -30.39 -13.45
C ARG A 260 22.99 -29.93 -13.32
N ILE A 261 22.76 -28.62 -13.45
CA ILE A 261 21.42 -28.06 -13.45
C ILE A 261 20.68 -28.58 -14.70
N PRO A 262 19.52 -29.22 -14.57
CA PRO A 262 18.71 -29.61 -15.71
C PRO A 262 18.36 -28.40 -16.58
N LYS A 263 18.38 -28.56 -17.90
CA LYS A 263 18.09 -27.46 -18.83
C LYS A 263 16.62 -27.03 -18.82
N ASP A 264 15.74 -27.94 -18.50
CA ASP A 264 14.29 -27.84 -18.44
C ASP A 264 13.77 -27.26 -17.10
N LEU A 265 14.68 -26.98 -16.14
CA LEU A 265 14.30 -26.42 -14.85
C LEU A 265 13.83 -24.96 -15.01
N GLY A 266 12.60 -24.68 -14.59
CA GLY A 266 12.05 -23.33 -14.59
C GLY A 266 12.75 -22.38 -13.60
N PRO A 267 12.53 -21.07 -13.70
CA PRO A 267 13.17 -20.07 -12.83
C PRO A 267 12.90 -20.33 -11.34
N LYS A 268 11.68 -20.69 -10.98
CA LYS A 268 11.28 -21.03 -9.60
C LYS A 268 12.04 -22.22 -9.03
N GLU A 269 12.14 -23.29 -9.80
CA GLU A 269 12.86 -24.51 -9.39
C GLU A 269 14.36 -24.24 -9.30
N ARG A 270 14.92 -23.42 -10.21
CA ARG A 270 16.32 -23.00 -10.17
C ARG A 270 16.62 -22.22 -8.89
N MET A 271 15.77 -21.27 -8.51
CA MET A 271 15.91 -20.52 -7.25
C MET A 271 15.76 -21.44 -6.05
N ALA A 272 14.74 -22.32 -6.01
CA ALA A 272 14.55 -23.30 -4.94
C ALA A 272 15.76 -24.23 -4.80
N ARG A 273 16.38 -24.68 -5.92
CA ARG A 273 17.61 -25.46 -5.92
C ARG A 273 18.80 -24.66 -5.40
N LYS A 274 18.98 -23.40 -5.86
CA LYS A 274 20.03 -22.49 -5.41
C LYS A 274 20.03 -22.33 -3.90
N LEU A 275 18.87 -22.04 -3.30
CA LEU A 275 18.70 -21.87 -1.85
C LEU A 275 18.99 -23.14 -1.05
N ARG A 276 18.89 -24.33 -1.66
CA ARG A 276 19.18 -25.63 -1.01
C ARG A 276 20.63 -26.08 -1.11
N THR A 277 21.45 -25.45 -1.93
CA THR A 277 22.89 -25.69 -1.94
C THR A 277 23.50 -25.32 -0.59
N LYS A 278 24.68 -25.84 -0.26
CA LYS A 278 25.37 -25.46 0.99
C LYS A 278 25.55 -23.94 1.08
N LYS A 279 26.09 -23.32 0.03
CA LYS A 279 26.29 -21.86 -0.07
C LYS A 279 24.97 -21.09 0.02
N GLY A 280 23.92 -21.53 -0.70
CA GLY A 280 22.61 -20.87 -0.70
C GLY A 280 21.93 -20.89 0.68
N ARG A 281 22.05 -22.02 1.41
CA ARG A 281 21.53 -22.13 2.77
C ARG A 281 22.26 -21.20 3.74
N GLU A 282 23.58 -21.13 3.66
CA GLU A 282 24.41 -20.24 4.48
C GLU A 282 24.05 -18.77 4.24
N ILE A 283 23.89 -18.37 2.99
CA ILE A 283 23.48 -17.02 2.61
C ILE A 283 22.05 -16.74 3.08
N TYR A 284 21.10 -17.60 2.76
CA TYR A 284 19.69 -17.36 3.09
C TYR A 284 19.42 -17.40 4.61
N ALA A 285 20.20 -18.16 5.37
CA ALA A 285 20.09 -18.18 6.84
C ALA A 285 20.35 -16.81 7.47
N LYS A 286 21.13 -15.95 6.81
CA LYS A 286 21.40 -14.57 7.26
C LYS A 286 20.13 -13.73 7.36
N ARG A 287 19.04 -14.07 6.65
CA ARG A 287 17.75 -13.40 6.79
C ARG A 287 17.28 -13.31 8.25
N LYS A 288 17.47 -14.38 9.02
CA LYS A 288 17.11 -14.42 10.44
C LYS A 288 18.00 -13.57 11.34
N THR A 289 19.25 -13.34 10.94
CA THR A 289 20.22 -12.64 11.77
C THR A 289 20.45 -11.20 11.38
N ILE A 290 19.97 -10.77 10.21
CA ILE A 290 20.14 -9.40 9.69
C ILE A 290 18.86 -8.58 9.92
N PRO A 291 17.75 -8.74 9.18
CA PRO A 291 16.59 -7.89 9.33
C PRO A 291 15.72 -8.22 10.56
N GLU A 292 15.57 -9.50 10.94
CA GLU A 292 14.68 -9.86 12.05
C GLU A 292 15.07 -9.18 13.39
N PRO A 293 16.35 -9.10 13.79
CA PRO A 293 16.74 -8.36 14.99
C PRO A 293 16.47 -6.85 14.92
N VAL A 294 16.58 -6.25 13.74
CA VAL A 294 16.28 -4.82 13.50
C VAL A 294 14.80 -4.55 13.75
N PHE A 295 13.93 -5.35 13.14
CA PHE A 295 12.49 -5.26 13.39
C PHE A 295 12.12 -5.59 14.84
N GLY A 296 12.76 -6.58 15.44
CA GLY A 296 12.57 -6.93 16.85
C GLY A 296 12.95 -5.76 17.79
N GLN A 297 14.10 -5.13 17.57
CA GLN A 297 14.51 -3.95 18.35
C GLN A 297 13.55 -2.77 18.17
N THR A 298 13.04 -2.56 16.96
CA THR A 298 12.09 -1.49 16.67
C THR A 298 10.75 -1.73 17.37
N LYS A 299 10.19 -2.92 17.21
CA LYS A 299 8.86 -3.26 17.74
C LYS A 299 8.85 -3.49 19.25
N GLU A 300 9.81 -4.27 19.76
CA GLU A 300 9.85 -4.67 21.18
C GLU A 300 10.71 -3.72 22.02
N GLY A 301 11.93 -3.44 21.59
CA GLY A 301 12.87 -2.65 22.36
C GLY A 301 12.53 -1.16 22.42
N ARG A 302 11.86 -0.63 21.39
CA ARG A 302 11.49 0.79 21.29
C ARG A 302 9.98 1.02 21.30
N GLY A 303 9.17 -0.04 21.28
CA GLY A 303 7.74 0.05 21.41
C GLY A 303 6.99 0.52 20.16
N LEU A 304 7.63 0.58 18.97
CA LEU A 304 6.94 0.94 17.74
C LEU A 304 6.06 -0.22 17.23
N ARG A 305 4.91 -0.37 17.87
CA ARG A 305 3.88 -1.35 17.48
C ARG A 305 2.74 -0.73 16.71
N ARG A 306 2.58 0.59 16.83
CA ARG A 306 1.54 1.39 16.17
C ARG A 306 2.15 2.72 15.75
N PHE A 307 1.74 3.21 14.60
CA PHE A 307 2.04 4.56 14.19
C PHE A 307 1.19 5.56 14.97
N LEU A 308 1.77 6.71 15.28
CA LEU A 308 1.10 7.84 15.93
C LEU A 308 0.48 8.77 14.89
N MET A 309 1.05 8.77 13.69
CA MET A 309 0.58 9.56 12.54
C MET A 309 -0.42 8.78 11.69
N ARG A 310 -1.19 9.50 10.87
CA ARG A 310 -2.12 8.97 9.87
C ARG A 310 -1.83 9.59 8.53
N GLY A 311 -2.20 8.89 7.46
CA GLY A 311 -1.84 9.24 6.10
C GLY A 311 -0.46 8.71 5.72
N LEU A 312 -0.33 8.29 4.45
CA LEU A 312 0.84 7.55 3.95
C LEU A 312 2.14 8.37 4.09
N GLU A 313 2.09 9.64 3.75
CA GLU A 313 3.24 10.54 3.82
C GLU A 313 3.77 10.68 5.27
N LYS A 314 2.87 10.98 6.21
CA LYS A 314 3.25 11.19 7.62
C LYS A 314 3.73 9.88 8.26
N VAL A 315 3.10 8.75 7.93
CA VAL A 315 3.52 7.42 8.38
C VAL A 315 4.88 7.05 7.80
N ASN A 316 5.14 7.39 6.53
CA ASN A 316 6.47 7.20 5.93
C ASN A 316 7.53 8.07 6.61
N GLY A 317 7.21 9.32 6.95
CA GLY A 317 8.07 10.20 7.76
C GLY A 317 8.37 9.61 9.15
N GLU A 318 7.35 9.08 9.84
CA GLU A 318 7.51 8.42 11.15
C GLU A 318 8.39 7.17 11.03
N TRP A 319 8.18 6.32 10.01
CA TRP A 319 8.99 5.14 9.76
C TRP A 319 10.46 5.49 9.45
N THR A 320 10.68 6.52 8.66
CA THR A 320 12.00 7.04 8.34
C THR A 320 12.72 7.57 9.59
N LEU A 321 12.02 8.30 10.44
CA LEU A 321 12.57 8.80 11.71
C LEU A 321 12.98 7.63 12.64
N TRP A 322 12.15 6.61 12.80
CA TRP A 322 12.49 5.42 13.58
C TRP A 322 13.72 4.69 13.02
N SER A 323 13.82 4.56 11.71
CA SER A 323 14.96 3.93 11.03
C SER A 323 16.23 4.75 11.18
N THR A 324 16.13 6.07 11.11
CA THR A 324 17.25 6.99 11.37
C THR A 324 17.76 6.86 12.81
N THR A 325 16.86 6.81 13.79
CA THR A 325 17.27 6.64 15.19
C THR A 325 17.93 5.28 15.45
N HIS A 326 17.52 4.22 14.70
CA HIS A 326 18.23 2.94 14.73
C HIS A 326 19.66 3.07 14.23
N ASN A 327 19.85 3.73 13.07
CA ASN A 327 21.16 3.92 12.46
C ASN A 327 22.09 4.77 13.35
N ILE A 328 21.59 5.85 13.95
CA ILE A 328 22.34 6.67 14.89
C ILE A 328 22.85 5.81 16.07
N LEU A 329 22.00 4.94 16.63
CA LEU A 329 22.43 4.06 17.72
C LEU A 329 23.49 3.05 17.28
N LYS A 330 23.40 2.52 16.06
CA LYS A 330 24.43 1.65 15.46
C LYS A 330 25.75 2.38 15.31
N LEU A 331 25.75 3.58 14.76
CA LEU A 331 26.91 4.43 14.60
C LEU A 331 27.59 4.74 15.95
N PHE A 332 26.80 5.16 16.94
CA PHE A 332 27.29 5.45 18.28
C PHE A 332 27.97 4.23 18.93
N ARG A 333 27.35 3.06 18.83
CA ARG A 333 27.93 1.82 19.38
C ARG A 333 29.21 1.42 18.64
N PHE A 334 29.26 1.61 17.34
CA PHE A 334 30.46 1.34 16.53
C PHE A 334 31.62 2.25 16.95
N GLN A 335 31.40 3.56 17.07
CA GLN A 335 32.41 4.53 17.50
C GLN A 335 32.93 4.24 18.90
N ARG A 336 32.04 3.90 19.87
CA ARG A 336 32.45 3.49 21.21
C ARG A 336 33.31 2.25 21.22
N LYS A 337 33.00 1.25 20.37
CA LYS A 337 33.81 0.03 20.26
C LYS A 337 35.18 0.32 19.70
N GLN A 338 35.29 1.18 18.68
CA GLN A 338 36.58 1.60 18.14
C GLN A 338 37.43 2.36 19.18
N ALA A 339 36.84 3.30 19.90
CA ALA A 339 37.53 4.04 20.95
C ALA A 339 38.03 3.13 22.06
N ALA A 340 37.25 2.15 22.48
CA ALA A 340 37.67 1.15 23.50
C ALA A 340 38.78 0.22 22.97
N GLY A 341 38.75 -0.15 21.68
CA GLY A 341 39.79 -0.97 21.07
C GLY A 341 41.10 -0.23 20.77
N ALA A 342 41.06 1.10 20.70
CA ALA A 342 42.23 1.95 20.52
C ALA A 342 42.96 2.28 21.84
N MET A 343 42.35 1.99 23.01
CA MET A 343 42.92 2.20 24.32
C MET A 343 43.51 0.90 24.97
N GLY A 344 43.41 -0.21 24.31
CA GLY A 344 43.98 -1.50 24.73
C GLY A 344 45.01 -2.03 23.75
#